data_be8ae58d408047decbee1fb6bcc2f388
#
_entry.id   be8ae58d408047decbee1fb6bcc2f388
#
_cell.length_a   1.000
_cell.length_b   1.000
_cell.length_c   1.000
_cell.angle_alpha   90.00
_cell.angle_beta   90.00
_cell.angle_gamma   90.00
#
_symmetry.space_group_name_H-M   'P 1'
#
loop_
_entity.id
_entity.type
_entity.pdbx_description
1 polymer ?
#
loop_
_entity_poly.entity_id
_entity_poly.type
_entity_poly.pdbx_seq_one_letter_code
_entity_poly.pdbx_strand_id
1 'polypeptide(L)'
;MVRGFALDLTSIILIGLALILTAVAYWKDPGLPLVGIRNGLDLFWFILPRLIPALILTGMLQVLIPQDVVARHFGRESGFRGIALASVAGVLTPGGPMVSVPLMVVMVNSGAGLAPLVAYMTSWSLFGIQRIIAWEAPLLGWRFVMARVLPSLAFPLLAGWLVHVFTQE
;
A
#
# COMPACT_ATOMS: atom_id res chain seq x y z
N MET A 1 19.34 1.93 9.53
CA MET A 1 20.47 1.06 9.15
C MET A 1 20.14 0.47 7.76
N VAL A 2 20.72 1.04 6.71
CA VAL A 2 20.51 0.58 5.33
C VAL A 2 21.17 -0.78 5.22
N ARG A 3 20.37 -1.87 5.19
CA ARG A 3 20.88 -3.20 4.86
C ARG A 3 21.47 -3.09 3.46
N GLY A 4 22.74 -3.50 3.34
CA GLY A 4 23.46 -3.49 2.08
C GLY A 4 22.65 -4.16 0.98
N PHE A 5 22.95 -3.78 -0.27
CA PHE A 5 22.35 -4.25 -1.52
C PHE A 5 22.54 -5.78 -1.66
N ALA A 6 21.89 -6.54 -0.81
CA ALA A 6 21.77 -7.98 -0.97
C ALA A 6 20.57 -8.22 -1.89
N LEU A 7 20.81 -8.90 -3.00
CA LEU A 7 19.75 -9.39 -3.88
C LEU A 7 18.87 -10.32 -3.02
N ASP A 8 17.72 -9.82 -2.61
CA ASP A 8 16.73 -10.65 -1.93
C ASP A 8 16.07 -11.61 -2.94
N LEU A 9 15.43 -12.64 -2.44
CA LEU A 9 14.77 -13.66 -3.25
C LEU A 9 13.80 -13.02 -4.27
N THR A 10 13.10 -11.96 -3.88
CA THR A 10 12.16 -11.23 -4.74
C THR A 10 12.87 -10.58 -5.92
N SER A 11 14.01 -9.93 -5.68
CA SER A 11 14.83 -9.32 -6.73
C SER A 11 15.36 -10.36 -7.71
N ILE A 12 15.83 -11.50 -7.20
CA ILE A 12 16.31 -12.62 -8.03
C ILE A 12 15.19 -13.16 -8.93
N ILE A 13 13.99 -13.36 -8.36
CA ILE A 13 12.82 -13.83 -9.12
C ILE A 13 12.44 -12.82 -10.20
N LEU A 14 12.39 -11.53 -9.88
CA LEU A 14 12.03 -10.48 -10.84
C LEU A 14 13.05 -10.38 -11.98
N ILE A 15 14.34 -10.44 -11.66
CA ILE A 15 15.42 -10.45 -12.68
C ILE A 15 15.28 -11.70 -13.56
N GLY A 16 15.08 -12.88 -12.95
CA GLY A 16 14.90 -14.12 -13.69
C GLY A 16 13.71 -14.07 -14.66
N LEU A 17 12.56 -13.59 -14.20
CA LEU A 17 11.37 -13.40 -15.04
C LEU A 17 11.62 -12.39 -16.17
N ALA A 18 12.29 -11.27 -15.88
CA ALA A 18 12.62 -10.27 -16.88
C ALA A 18 13.53 -10.85 -17.97
N LEU A 19 14.55 -11.63 -17.61
CA LEU A 19 15.44 -12.30 -18.55
C LEU A 19 14.71 -13.34 -19.40
N ILE A 20 13.85 -14.17 -18.80
CA ILE A 20 13.04 -15.15 -19.53
C ILE A 20 12.12 -14.45 -20.54
N LEU A 21 11.38 -13.42 -20.11
CA LEU A 21 10.49 -12.68 -20.99
C LEU A 21 11.24 -11.97 -22.12
N THR A 22 12.44 -11.44 -21.84
CA THR A 22 13.32 -10.82 -22.85
C THR A 22 13.79 -11.87 -23.87
N ALA A 23 14.17 -13.06 -23.43
CA ALA A 23 14.56 -14.16 -24.32
C ALA A 23 13.40 -14.63 -25.20
N VAL A 24 12.19 -14.79 -24.62
CA VAL A 24 10.97 -15.15 -25.38
C VAL A 24 10.61 -14.06 -26.39
N ALA A 25 10.72 -12.79 -26.01
CA ALA A 25 10.50 -11.67 -26.92
C ALA A 25 11.47 -11.69 -28.08
N TYR A 26 12.76 -11.95 -27.82
CA TYR A 26 13.80 -12.02 -28.82
C TYR A 26 13.57 -13.16 -29.84
N TRP A 27 13.09 -14.33 -29.38
CA TRP A 27 12.74 -15.44 -30.26
C TRP A 27 11.54 -15.14 -31.17
N LYS A 28 10.63 -14.30 -30.70
CA LYS A 28 9.46 -13.88 -31.49
C LYS A 28 9.82 -12.82 -32.52
N ASP A 29 10.60 -11.82 -32.12
CA ASP A 29 11.13 -10.75 -32.98
C ASP A 29 12.34 -10.11 -32.28
N PRO A 30 13.55 -10.07 -32.95
CA PRO A 30 14.75 -9.46 -32.35
C PRO A 30 14.61 -7.98 -31.97
N GLY A 31 13.63 -7.26 -32.51
CA GLY A 31 13.34 -5.86 -32.16
C GLY A 31 12.54 -5.68 -30.87
N LEU A 32 11.77 -6.68 -30.43
CA LEU A 32 10.87 -6.57 -29.27
C LEU A 32 11.57 -6.29 -27.94
N PRO A 33 12.77 -6.85 -27.63
CA PRO A 33 13.49 -6.52 -26.39
C PRO A 33 13.80 -5.03 -26.25
N LEU A 34 14.20 -4.38 -27.35
CA LEU A 34 14.50 -2.94 -27.32
C LEU A 34 13.23 -2.11 -27.05
N VAL A 35 12.11 -2.49 -27.65
CA VAL A 35 10.80 -1.86 -27.40
C VAL A 35 10.39 -2.05 -25.94
N GLY A 36 10.56 -3.27 -25.40
CA GLY A 36 10.27 -3.58 -23.99
C GLY A 36 11.11 -2.75 -23.02
N ILE A 37 12.40 -2.63 -23.25
CA ILE A 37 13.31 -1.81 -22.43
C ILE A 37 12.90 -0.34 -22.50
N ARG A 38 12.60 0.18 -23.70
CA ARG A 38 12.15 1.56 -23.87
C ARG A 38 10.86 1.84 -23.09
N ASN A 39 9.87 0.97 -23.23
CA ASN A 39 8.61 1.10 -22.49
C ASN A 39 8.85 1.06 -20.94
N GLY A 40 9.78 0.22 -20.48
CA GLY A 40 10.19 0.17 -19.07
C GLY A 40 10.84 1.47 -18.60
N LEU A 41 11.71 2.07 -19.42
CA LEU A 41 12.32 3.37 -19.12
C LEU A 41 11.29 4.50 -19.12
N ASP A 42 10.34 4.50 -20.05
CA ASP A 42 9.26 5.48 -20.09
C ASP A 42 8.39 5.40 -18.82
N LEU A 43 8.06 4.18 -18.36
CA LEU A 43 7.37 3.96 -17.08
C LEU A 43 8.20 4.45 -15.90
N PHE A 44 9.51 4.21 -15.87
CA PHE A 44 10.40 4.70 -14.82
C PHE A 44 10.36 6.23 -14.72
N TRP A 45 10.53 6.92 -15.85
CA TRP A 45 10.46 8.39 -15.90
C TRP A 45 9.09 8.94 -15.52
N PHE A 46 8.01 8.24 -15.87
CA PHE A 46 6.65 8.60 -15.48
C PHE A 46 6.40 8.47 -13.97
N ILE A 47 7.02 7.46 -13.33
CA ILE A 47 6.83 7.18 -11.90
C ILE A 47 7.75 8.05 -11.02
N LEU A 48 8.96 8.36 -11.50
CA LEU A 48 10.02 9.03 -10.73
C LEU A 48 9.57 10.32 -10.02
N PRO A 49 8.84 11.26 -10.67
CA PRO A 49 8.37 12.50 -10.04
C PRO A 49 7.40 12.26 -8.87
N ARG A 50 6.76 11.10 -8.82
CA ARG A 50 5.83 10.70 -7.75
C ARG A 50 6.54 9.92 -6.66
N LEU A 51 7.54 9.13 -7.02
CA LEU A 51 8.29 8.28 -6.10
C LEU A 51 9.12 9.11 -5.12
N ILE A 52 9.85 10.12 -5.60
CA ILE A 52 10.72 10.97 -4.75
C ILE A 52 9.93 11.67 -3.64
N PRO A 53 8.85 12.44 -3.93
CA PRO A 53 8.04 13.06 -2.88
C PRO A 53 7.39 12.03 -1.93
N ALA A 54 6.98 10.86 -2.43
CA ALA A 54 6.40 9.82 -1.61
C ALA A 54 7.39 9.26 -0.59
N LEU A 55 8.65 9.04 -0.98
CA LEU A 55 9.71 8.59 -0.08
C LEU A 55 10.06 9.65 0.96
N ILE A 56 10.15 10.93 0.56
CA ILE A 56 10.40 12.04 1.49
C ILE A 56 9.23 12.17 2.49
N LEU A 57 7.99 12.13 2.00
CA LEU A 57 6.80 12.16 2.86
C LEU A 57 6.82 11.02 3.88
N THR A 58 7.14 9.81 3.44
CA THR A 58 7.25 8.65 4.32
C THR A 58 8.32 8.85 5.38
N GLY A 59 9.51 9.34 5.00
CA GLY A 59 10.58 9.65 5.94
C GLY A 59 10.18 10.72 6.97
N MET A 60 9.47 11.76 6.54
CA MET A 60 8.95 12.80 7.44
C MET A 60 7.88 12.27 8.37
N LEU A 61 6.97 11.42 7.90
CA LEU A 61 5.96 10.78 8.75
C LEU A 61 6.60 9.91 9.85
N GLN A 62 7.69 9.21 9.55
CA GLN A 62 8.43 8.41 10.55
C GLN A 62 9.00 9.25 11.68
N VAL A 63 9.39 10.49 11.40
CA VAL A 63 9.96 11.41 12.41
C VAL A 63 8.88 12.21 13.13
N LEU A 64 7.81 12.59 12.43
CA LEU A 64 6.79 13.47 12.95
C LEU A 64 5.68 12.76 13.72
N ILE A 65 5.42 11.48 13.46
CA ILE A 65 4.37 10.73 14.17
C ILE A 65 4.88 10.32 15.55
N PRO A 66 4.32 10.88 16.64
CA PRO A 66 4.71 10.48 17.99
C PRO A 66 4.27 9.05 18.27
N GLN A 67 5.18 8.22 18.74
CA GLN A 67 4.92 6.80 19.03
C GLN A 67 3.84 6.60 20.10
N ASP A 68 3.79 7.48 21.08
CA ASP A 68 2.79 7.47 22.16
C ASP A 68 1.37 7.72 21.63
N VAL A 69 1.20 8.58 20.63
CA VAL A 69 -0.10 8.80 19.97
C VAL A 69 -0.57 7.55 19.23
N VAL A 70 0.34 6.89 18.51
CA VAL A 70 0.03 5.64 17.82
C VAL A 70 -0.32 4.54 18.81
N ALA A 71 0.50 4.34 19.83
CA ALA A 71 0.27 3.33 20.87
C ALA A 71 -1.07 3.54 21.60
N ARG A 72 -1.43 4.79 21.89
CA ARG A 72 -2.67 5.13 22.60
C ARG A 72 -3.93 4.88 21.74
N HIS A 73 -3.90 5.22 20.44
CA HIS A 73 -5.09 5.19 19.59
C HIS A 73 -5.21 3.91 18.77
N PHE A 74 -4.10 3.26 18.46
CA PHE A 74 -4.01 2.07 17.63
C PHE A 74 -3.32 0.89 18.32
N GLY A 75 -2.99 1.03 19.62
CA GLY A 75 -2.38 -0.02 20.43
C GLY A 75 -3.30 -1.23 20.61
N ARG A 76 -2.78 -2.32 21.17
CA ARG A 76 -3.54 -3.56 21.43
C ARG A 76 -4.79 -3.33 22.27
N GLU A 77 -4.71 -2.44 23.26
CA GLU A 77 -5.81 -2.13 24.17
C GLU A 77 -6.86 -1.16 23.56
N SER A 78 -6.66 -0.67 22.34
CA SER A 78 -7.58 0.29 21.71
C SER A 78 -8.93 -0.32 21.31
N GLY A 79 -9.01 -1.66 21.23
CA GLY A 79 -10.22 -2.41 20.93
C GLY A 79 -10.92 -1.94 19.65
N PHE A 80 -12.25 -1.98 19.63
CA PHE A 80 -13.05 -1.58 18.48
C PHE A 80 -12.85 -0.10 18.09
N ARG A 81 -12.52 0.77 19.04
CA ARG A 81 -12.27 2.18 18.75
C ARG A 81 -11.01 2.37 17.91
N GLY A 82 -9.94 1.62 18.20
CA GLY A 82 -8.72 1.63 17.40
C GLY A 82 -8.96 1.08 15.99
N ILE A 83 -9.76 0.02 15.86
CA ILE A 83 -10.17 -0.55 14.56
C ILE A 83 -10.92 0.49 13.72
N ALA A 84 -11.89 1.19 14.30
CA ALA A 84 -12.66 2.22 13.60
C ALA A 84 -11.78 3.40 13.17
N LEU A 85 -10.92 3.92 14.06
CA LEU A 85 -9.98 5.00 13.74
C LEU A 85 -8.99 4.58 12.64
N ALA A 86 -8.45 3.36 12.72
CA ALA A 86 -7.55 2.82 11.70
C ALA A 86 -8.23 2.66 10.34
N SER A 87 -9.50 2.25 10.33
CA SER A 87 -10.30 2.17 9.09
C SER A 87 -10.46 3.54 8.44
N VAL A 88 -10.76 4.58 9.21
CA VAL A 88 -10.85 5.96 8.69
C VAL A 88 -9.49 6.44 8.19
N ALA A 89 -8.41 6.21 8.96
CA ALA A 89 -7.06 6.58 8.56
C ALA A 89 -6.64 5.90 7.23
N GLY A 90 -7.03 4.63 7.04
CA GLY A 90 -6.78 3.91 5.79
C GLY A 90 -7.44 4.56 4.57
N VAL A 91 -8.72 4.97 4.68
CA VAL A 91 -9.42 5.70 3.61
C VAL A 91 -8.69 6.98 3.24
N LEU A 92 -8.26 7.73 4.25
CA LEU A 92 -7.68 9.08 4.11
C LEU A 92 -6.21 9.05 3.68
N THR A 93 -5.52 7.91 3.79
CA THR A 93 -4.10 7.82 3.42
C THR A 93 -3.92 8.02 1.91
N PRO A 94 -3.26 9.12 1.49
CA PRO A 94 -3.02 9.39 0.09
C PRO A 94 -1.86 8.53 -0.43
N GLY A 95 -1.80 8.37 -1.73
CA GLY A 95 -0.70 7.67 -2.40
C GLY A 95 -0.90 6.18 -2.54
N GLY A 96 0.04 5.56 -3.24
CA GLY A 96 0.04 4.13 -3.49
C GLY A 96 0.72 3.35 -2.35
N PRO A 97 1.08 2.07 -2.62
CA PRO A 97 1.79 1.20 -1.66
C PRO A 97 3.10 1.81 -1.13
N MET A 98 3.70 2.73 -1.90
CA MET A 98 4.94 3.43 -1.53
C MET A 98 4.77 4.35 -0.32
N VAL A 99 3.54 4.74 0.03
CA VAL A 99 3.23 5.55 1.22
C VAL A 99 2.57 4.70 2.30
N SER A 100 1.55 3.92 1.95
CA SER A 100 0.76 3.16 2.92
C SER A 100 1.55 2.06 3.62
N VAL A 101 2.41 1.32 2.89
CA VAL A 101 3.19 0.24 3.49
C VAL A 101 4.24 0.77 4.47
N PRO A 102 5.09 1.77 4.12
CA PRO A 102 5.98 2.37 5.09
C PRO A 102 5.28 3.00 6.28
N LEU A 103 4.11 3.64 6.08
CA LEU A 103 3.31 4.18 7.20
C LEU A 103 2.85 3.06 8.14
N MET A 104 2.43 1.92 7.59
CA MET A 104 2.08 0.75 8.39
C MET A 104 3.28 0.23 9.20
N VAL A 105 4.49 0.21 8.61
CA VAL A 105 5.73 -0.13 9.35
C VAL A 105 5.98 0.84 10.50
N VAL A 106 5.74 2.14 10.31
CA VAL A 106 5.82 3.13 11.40
C VAL A 106 4.83 2.78 12.51
N MET A 107 3.57 2.49 12.16
CA MET A 107 2.54 2.11 13.14
C MET A 107 2.94 0.86 13.93
N VAL A 108 3.45 -0.19 13.26
CA VAL A 108 3.96 -1.42 13.91
C VAL A 108 5.07 -1.08 14.90
N ASN A 109 6.08 -0.32 14.45
CA ASN A 109 7.23 0.06 15.30
C ASN A 109 6.83 0.97 16.47
N SER A 110 5.70 1.66 16.35
CA SER A 110 5.13 2.52 17.39
C SER A 110 4.15 1.78 18.32
N GLY A 111 4.03 0.45 18.20
CA GLY A 111 3.22 -0.37 19.11
C GLY A 111 1.75 -0.49 18.73
N ALA A 112 1.38 -0.25 17.48
CA ALA A 112 0.03 -0.52 17.01
C ALA A 112 -0.31 -2.02 17.12
N GLY A 113 -1.54 -2.33 17.52
CA GLY A 113 -2.07 -3.68 17.58
C GLY A 113 -2.33 -4.25 16.17
N LEU A 114 -2.37 -5.57 16.06
CA LEU A 114 -2.58 -6.24 14.77
C LEU A 114 -3.97 -5.96 14.21
N ALA A 115 -4.99 -5.91 15.05
CA ALA A 115 -6.37 -5.65 14.65
C ALA A 115 -6.58 -4.27 13.99
N PRO A 116 -6.11 -3.15 14.57
CA PRO A 116 -6.12 -1.85 13.89
C PRO A 116 -5.30 -1.83 12.60
N LEU A 117 -4.15 -2.51 12.54
CA LEU A 117 -3.31 -2.56 11.34
C LEU A 117 -4.03 -3.27 10.17
N VAL A 118 -4.70 -4.39 10.46
CA VAL A 118 -5.48 -5.12 9.45
C VAL A 118 -6.66 -4.27 8.98
N ALA A 119 -7.36 -3.59 9.89
CA ALA A 119 -8.44 -2.68 9.53
C ALA A 119 -7.96 -1.52 8.64
N TYR A 120 -6.83 -0.90 9.00
CA TYR A 120 -6.18 0.14 8.21
C TYR A 120 -5.87 -0.33 6.78
N MET A 121 -5.17 -1.48 6.66
CA MET A 121 -4.73 -2.00 5.37
C MET A 121 -5.92 -2.41 4.49
N THR A 122 -6.93 -3.04 5.08
CA THR A 122 -8.17 -3.42 4.38
C THR A 122 -8.92 -2.18 3.89
N SER A 123 -9.03 -1.16 4.73
CA SER A 123 -9.70 0.09 4.38
C SER A 123 -8.97 0.85 3.27
N TRP A 124 -7.65 0.99 3.40
CA TRP A 124 -6.83 1.61 2.36
C TRP A 124 -6.94 0.89 1.02
N SER A 125 -6.88 -0.44 1.02
CA SER A 125 -6.95 -1.24 -0.21
C SER A 125 -8.34 -1.21 -0.86
N LEU A 126 -9.41 -1.09 -0.09
CA LEU A 126 -10.76 -1.01 -0.62
C LEU A 126 -11.20 0.42 -0.97
N PHE A 127 -10.87 1.41 -0.15
CA PHE A 127 -11.47 2.76 -0.21
C PHE A 127 -10.48 3.89 -0.38
N GLY A 128 -9.21 3.64 -0.69
CA GLY A 128 -8.21 4.70 -0.85
C GLY A 128 -8.74 5.87 -1.68
N ILE A 129 -8.98 7.01 -1.04
CA ILE A 129 -9.66 8.19 -1.62
C ILE A 129 -9.00 8.67 -2.90
N GLN A 130 -7.67 8.58 -2.96
CA GLN A 130 -6.91 8.95 -4.15
C GLN A 130 -7.28 8.06 -5.35
N ARG A 131 -7.45 6.75 -5.15
CA ARG A 131 -7.83 5.82 -6.23
C ARG A 131 -9.24 6.09 -6.71
N ILE A 132 -10.17 6.35 -5.79
CA ILE A 132 -11.56 6.66 -6.10
C ILE A 132 -11.64 7.95 -6.94
N ILE A 133 -10.99 9.03 -6.49
CA ILE A 133 -11.09 10.35 -7.14
C ILE A 133 -10.27 10.41 -8.42
N ALA A 134 -9.05 9.84 -8.43
CA ALA A 134 -8.14 9.98 -9.58
C ALA A 134 -8.45 9.01 -10.72
N TRP A 135 -9.05 7.84 -10.42
CA TRP A 135 -9.20 6.76 -11.39
C TRP A 135 -10.63 6.24 -11.53
N GLU A 136 -11.24 5.80 -10.42
CA GLU A 136 -12.52 5.10 -10.49
C GLU A 136 -13.66 6.04 -10.91
N ALA A 137 -13.83 7.17 -10.25
CA ALA A 137 -14.91 8.10 -10.54
C ALA A 137 -14.82 8.69 -11.97
N PRO A 138 -13.63 9.15 -12.45
CA PRO A 138 -13.51 9.67 -13.82
C PRO A 138 -13.68 8.63 -14.91
N LEU A 139 -13.20 7.39 -14.70
CA LEU A 139 -13.18 6.35 -15.73
C LEU A 139 -14.43 5.47 -15.73
N LEU A 140 -14.99 5.17 -14.57
CA LEU A 140 -16.08 4.22 -14.40
C LEU A 140 -17.38 4.86 -13.92
N GLY A 141 -17.33 6.12 -13.50
CA GLY A 141 -18.47 6.88 -13.02
C GLY A 141 -18.85 6.59 -11.56
N TRP A 142 -19.57 7.53 -10.95
CA TRP A 142 -19.99 7.45 -9.54
C TRP A 142 -20.93 6.28 -9.24
N ARG A 143 -21.73 5.81 -10.22
CA ARG A 143 -22.60 4.64 -10.01
C ARG A 143 -21.78 3.38 -9.71
N PHE A 144 -20.69 3.16 -10.42
CA PHE A 144 -19.78 2.06 -10.16
C PHE A 144 -19.12 2.20 -8.78
N VAL A 145 -18.58 3.39 -8.46
CA VAL A 145 -17.94 3.66 -7.16
C VAL A 145 -18.90 3.34 -6.02
N MET A 146 -20.15 3.83 -6.07
CA MET A 146 -21.15 3.60 -5.02
C MET A 146 -21.53 2.11 -4.93
N ALA A 147 -21.72 1.45 -6.06
CA ALA A 147 -22.04 0.01 -6.09
C ALA A 147 -20.95 -0.86 -5.48
N ARG A 148 -19.68 -0.43 -5.57
CA ARG A 148 -18.51 -1.11 -4.98
C ARG A 148 -18.29 -0.74 -3.52
N VAL A 149 -18.35 0.54 -3.20
CA VAL A 149 -18.02 1.06 -1.86
C VAL A 149 -19.07 0.69 -0.83
N LEU A 150 -20.37 0.92 -1.14
CA LEU A 150 -21.44 0.71 -0.15
C LEU A 150 -21.50 -0.72 0.41
N PRO A 151 -21.49 -1.79 -0.40
CA PRO A 151 -21.51 -3.15 0.13
C PRO A 151 -20.24 -3.52 0.91
N SER A 152 -19.13 -2.82 0.63
CA SER A 152 -17.82 -3.14 1.21
C SER A 152 -17.51 -2.37 2.50
N LEU A 153 -18.33 -1.40 2.90
CA LEU A 153 -18.06 -0.52 4.05
C LEU A 153 -17.81 -1.26 5.37
N ALA A 154 -18.43 -2.40 5.56
CA ALA A 154 -18.30 -3.19 6.77
C ALA A 154 -16.96 -3.98 6.82
N PHE A 155 -16.32 -4.27 5.67
CA PHE A 155 -15.19 -5.20 5.63
C PHE A 155 -13.98 -4.80 6.45
N PRO A 156 -13.52 -3.53 6.47
CA PRO A 156 -12.40 -3.15 7.33
C PRO A 156 -12.68 -3.38 8.81
N LEU A 157 -13.89 -3.02 9.25
CA LEU A 157 -14.32 -3.20 10.64
C LEU A 157 -14.44 -4.68 11.00
N LEU A 158 -15.03 -5.48 10.10
CA LEU A 158 -15.15 -6.94 10.29
C LEU A 158 -13.79 -7.62 10.30
N ALA A 159 -12.89 -7.25 9.37
CA ALA A 159 -11.55 -7.82 9.32
C ALA A 159 -10.76 -7.49 10.60
N GLY A 160 -10.76 -6.24 11.05
CA GLY A 160 -10.12 -5.84 12.29
C GLY A 160 -10.74 -6.51 13.50
N TRP A 161 -12.06 -6.59 13.57
CA TRP A 161 -12.76 -7.26 14.67
C TRP A 161 -12.48 -8.77 14.72
N LEU A 162 -12.47 -9.45 13.60
CA LEU A 162 -12.11 -10.87 13.54
C LEU A 162 -10.69 -11.08 14.06
N VAL A 163 -9.72 -10.28 13.62
CA VAL A 163 -8.34 -10.37 14.13
C VAL A 163 -8.31 -10.12 15.63
N HIS A 164 -9.01 -9.12 16.14
CA HIS A 164 -9.11 -8.84 17.58
C HIS A 164 -9.60 -10.05 18.38
N VAL A 165 -10.64 -10.73 17.89
CA VAL A 165 -11.19 -11.94 18.53
C VAL A 165 -10.20 -13.11 18.49
N PHE A 166 -9.53 -13.32 17.34
CA PHE A 166 -8.60 -14.45 17.18
C PHE A 166 -7.25 -14.25 17.89
N THR A 167 -6.79 -13.00 18.02
CA THR A 167 -5.51 -12.70 18.67
C THR A 167 -5.65 -12.37 20.16
N GLN A 168 -6.90 -12.25 20.65
CA GLN A 168 -7.20 -11.83 22.04
C GLN A 168 -6.55 -10.49 22.41
N GLU A 169 -6.35 -9.64 21.42
CA GLU A 169 -5.82 -8.27 21.57
C GLU A 169 -6.93 -7.30 22.00
#